data_db895c730ade07a0df449c1cc000dd1b
#
_entry.id   db895c730ade07a0df449c1cc000dd1b
#
_cell.length_a   1.000
_cell.length_b   1.000
_cell.length_c   1.000
_cell.angle_alpha   90.00
_cell.angle_beta   90.00
_cell.angle_gamma   90.00
#
_symmetry.space_group_name_H-M   'P 1'
#
loop_
_entity.id
_entity.type
_entity.pdbx_description
1 polymer ?
#
loop_
_entity_poly.entity_id
_entity_poly.type
_entity_poly.pdbx_seq_one_letter_code
_entity_poly.pdbx_strand_id
1 'polypeptide(L)'
;MKGLQKFAALCTSVVLGVCGMGSVLAQPLTADAATESTVPEGFVYVDGTHFMCDGEPFYFAGCNSYDMFTLGDGSSNDSTEAIETKFMNKEAIDARMQQMEDNGVRVLRTWGFSNETWHGFELAPGEYNEAEFMLFDYIMYSAQQHNIRVIITLENYWEAYGGIDKKLSWAGAGSGGNHKSRAAYFTNETCKQWYKDYAKHFAERTNYFTGVQYKDDPTVFAWDLMNEPRYQDAGEDSTGLTLRAWVDEMGAYIKKVDPNHMVYAGLEGHGVDYGFGGD
;
A
#
# COMPACT_ATOMS: atom_id res chain seq x y z
N MET A 1 77.77 -16.00 -19.63
CA MET A 1 78.55 -15.25 -18.63
C MET A 1 77.56 -14.28 -17.90
N LYS A 2 77.52 -14.44 -16.58
CA LYS A 2 77.11 -13.46 -15.54
C LYS A 2 75.71 -12.90 -15.71
N GLY A 3 74.66 -13.11 -14.96
CA GLY A 3 74.65 -13.25 -13.50
C GLY A 3 74.00 -11.96 -12.97
N LEU A 4 72.67 -11.92 -12.74
CA LEU A 4 72.09 -10.87 -11.96
C LEU A 4 71.29 -11.45 -10.80
N GLN A 5 71.86 -11.16 -9.64
CA GLN A 5 71.34 -11.51 -8.34
C GLN A 5 70.13 -10.68 -7.97
N LYS A 6 69.19 -11.36 -7.27
CA LYS A 6 68.11 -10.76 -6.54
C LYS A 6 68.65 -9.99 -5.33
N PHE A 7 68.27 -8.76 -5.15
CA PHE A 7 68.37 -8.06 -3.87
C PHE A 7 66.96 -7.83 -3.29
N ALA A 8 66.73 -8.52 -2.17
CA ALA A 8 65.64 -8.16 -1.28
C ALA A 8 66.11 -6.99 -0.39
N ALA A 9 65.45 -5.91 -0.41
CA ALA A 9 65.70 -4.81 0.51
C ALA A 9 64.53 -4.73 1.52
N LEU A 10 64.91 -5.01 2.74
CA LEU A 10 64.13 -4.80 3.94
C LEU A 10 64.20 -3.32 4.26
N CYS A 11 63.11 -2.57 4.21
CA CYS A 11 63.06 -1.20 4.66
C CYS A 11 62.20 -1.07 5.89
N THR A 12 62.85 -0.72 6.96
CA THR A 12 62.40 -0.39 8.28
C THR A 12 61.58 0.89 8.28
N SER A 13 60.44 0.85 8.93
CA SER A 13 59.50 1.98 9.06
C SER A 13 60.08 3.09 9.93
N VAL A 14 60.12 4.29 9.41
CA VAL A 14 60.24 5.54 10.20
C VAL A 14 58.93 6.31 10.01
N VAL A 15 58.21 6.45 11.08
CA VAL A 15 57.01 7.29 11.15
C VAL A 15 57.44 8.74 11.27
N LEU A 16 57.23 9.52 10.23
CA LEU A 16 57.24 10.99 10.29
C LEU A 16 55.92 11.48 9.79
N GLY A 17 55.15 12.03 10.74
CA GLY A 17 53.87 12.68 10.45
C GLY A 17 54.09 13.95 9.59
N VAL A 18 53.50 13.93 8.41
CA VAL A 18 53.32 15.10 7.61
C VAL A 18 51.83 15.14 7.21
N CYS A 19 51.13 16.15 7.66
CA CYS A 19 49.81 16.49 7.16
C CYS A 19 49.90 16.75 5.64
N GLY A 20 49.55 15.73 4.86
CA GLY A 20 49.41 15.83 3.43
C GLY A 20 47.93 15.78 3.11
N MET A 21 47.40 16.85 2.50
CA MET A 21 46.09 16.82 1.84
C MET A 21 46.12 15.75 0.76
N GLY A 22 45.58 14.60 1.11
CA GLY A 22 45.36 13.53 0.15
C GLY A 22 44.23 13.90 -0.77
N SER A 23 44.55 14.18 -2.03
CA SER A 23 43.57 14.19 -3.11
C SER A 23 42.90 12.83 -3.15
N VAL A 24 41.68 12.73 -2.66
CA VAL A 24 40.81 11.57 -2.90
C VAL A 24 40.53 11.58 -4.38
N LEU A 25 41.24 10.77 -5.14
CA LEU A 25 40.84 10.42 -6.50
C LEU A 25 39.50 9.73 -6.37
N ALA A 26 38.40 10.45 -6.63
CA ALA A 26 37.10 9.85 -6.82
C ALA A 26 37.26 8.81 -7.94
N GLN A 27 37.22 7.55 -7.58
CA GLN A 27 37.01 6.50 -8.57
C GLN A 27 35.66 6.79 -9.25
N PRO A 28 35.58 6.73 -10.59
CA PRO A 28 34.29 6.80 -11.24
C PRO A 28 33.46 5.64 -10.65
N LEU A 29 32.30 5.97 -10.07
CA LEU A 29 31.28 4.99 -9.79
C LEU A 29 31.03 4.31 -11.14
N THR A 30 31.54 3.09 -11.30
CA THR A 30 31.06 2.23 -12.37
C THR A 30 29.58 2.11 -12.12
N ALA A 31 28.76 2.60 -13.06
CA ALA A 31 27.36 2.29 -13.04
C ALA A 31 27.24 0.78 -12.91
N ASP A 32 26.79 0.30 -11.76
CA ASP A 32 26.42 -1.09 -11.61
C ASP A 32 25.50 -1.39 -12.79
N ALA A 33 25.82 -2.49 -13.50
CA ALA A 33 24.95 -2.99 -14.53
C ALA A 33 23.56 -3.08 -13.92
N ALA A 34 22.61 -2.35 -14.51
CA ALA A 34 21.24 -2.36 -14.06
C ALA A 34 20.85 -3.83 -13.86
N THR A 35 20.66 -4.22 -12.62
CA THR A 35 20.01 -5.50 -12.32
C THR A 35 18.67 -5.42 -13.01
N GLU A 36 18.42 -6.28 -13.99
CA GLU A 36 17.11 -6.36 -14.63
C GLU A 36 16.07 -6.38 -13.52
N SER A 37 15.17 -5.41 -13.54
CA SER A 37 14.09 -5.33 -12.57
C SER A 37 13.33 -6.64 -12.61
N THR A 38 13.20 -7.32 -11.47
CA THR A 38 12.37 -8.52 -11.34
C THR A 38 10.88 -8.18 -11.30
N VAL A 39 10.55 -6.90 -11.35
CA VAL A 39 9.17 -6.39 -11.35
C VAL A 39 8.62 -6.54 -12.77
N PRO A 40 7.41 -7.07 -12.93
CA PRO A 40 6.79 -7.23 -14.24
C PRO A 40 6.59 -5.88 -14.96
N GLU A 41 6.50 -5.93 -16.29
CA GLU A 41 6.25 -4.76 -17.14
C GLU A 41 4.96 -4.04 -16.73
N GLY A 42 5.03 -2.71 -16.72
CA GLY A 42 3.92 -1.84 -16.36
C GLY A 42 3.73 -1.60 -14.86
N PHE A 43 4.40 -2.34 -14.00
CA PHE A 43 4.26 -2.12 -12.54
C PHE A 43 5.16 -0.99 -12.05
N VAL A 44 4.64 -0.22 -11.09
CA VAL A 44 5.44 0.79 -10.39
C VAL A 44 6.15 0.16 -9.19
N TYR A 45 7.42 0.47 -9.04
CA TYR A 45 8.25 -0.01 -7.94
C TYR A 45 9.14 1.11 -7.38
N VAL A 46 9.78 0.85 -6.26
CA VAL A 46 10.72 1.79 -5.63
C VAL A 46 12.15 1.38 -5.94
N ASP A 47 12.96 2.35 -6.41
CA ASP A 47 14.39 2.24 -6.50
C ASP A 47 15.05 3.43 -5.77
N GLY A 48 15.68 3.14 -4.64
CA GLY A 48 16.20 4.16 -3.73
C GLY A 48 15.09 5.09 -3.22
N THR A 49 15.10 6.33 -3.68
CA THR A 49 14.11 7.36 -3.30
C THR A 49 13.13 7.72 -4.42
N HIS A 50 13.10 6.93 -5.48
CA HIS A 50 12.29 7.20 -6.66
C HIS A 50 11.26 6.10 -6.90
N PHE A 51 10.11 6.49 -7.40
CA PHE A 51 9.22 5.56 -8.06
C PHE A 51 9.70 5.35 -9.50
N MET A 52 9.70 4.11 -9.93
CA MET A 52 10.11 3.69 -11.26
C MET A 52 8.99 2.89 -11.93
N CYS A 53 8.90 2.95 -13.24
CA CYS A 53 8.05 2.11 -14.06
C CYS A 53 8.80 1.78 -15.34
N ASP A 54 8.93 0.50 -15.67
CA ASP A 54 9.63 0.03 -16.88
C ASP A 54 11.06 0.59 -17.02
N GLY A 55 11.75 0.76 -15.89
CA GLY A 55 13.12 1.28 -15.86
C GLY A 55 13.24 2.82 -15.92
N GLU A 56 12.13 3.54 -16.04
CA GLU A 56 12.10 4.99 -16.11
C GLU A 56 11.52 5.60 -14.82
N PRO A 57 11.97 6.79 -14.39
CA PRO A 57 11.39 7.49 -13.25
C PRO A 57 9.90 7.79 -13.45
N PHE A 58 9.09 7.41 -12.47
CA PHE A 58 7.65 7.64 -12.48
C PHE A 58 7.27 8.82 -11.59
N TYR A 59 6.96 9.95 -12.18
CA TYR A 59 6.47 11.15 -11.50
C TYR A 59 4.98 11.33 -11.76
N PHE A 60 4.23 11.73 -10.74
CA PHE A 60 2.78 11.88 -10.87
C PHE A 60 2.21 13.01 -10.03
N ALA A 61 1.12 13.58 -10.50
CA ALA A 61 0.15 14.28 -9.65
C ALA A 61 -0.86 13.25 -9.15
N GLY A 62 -1.15 13.28 -7.85
CA GLY A 62 -2.13 12.39 -7.22
C GLY A 62 -3.28 13.15 -6.60
N CYS A 63 -4.40 12.48 -6.41
CA CYS A 63 -5.52 12.96 -5.62
C CYS A 63 -6.07 11.88 -4.71
N ASN A 64 -6.83 12.31 -3.69
CA ASN A 64 -7.58 11.43 -2.82
C ASN A 64 -9.08 11.67 -3.05
N SER A 65 -9.78 10.63 -3.50
CA SER A 65 -11.25 10.55 -3.55
C SER A 65 -11.65 9.24 -2.89
N TYR A 66 -11.73 9.28 -1.56
CA TYR A 66 -11.96 8.09 -0.73
C TYR A 66 -13.29 7.41 -1.02
N ASP A 67 -14.26 8.15 -1.52
CA ASP A 67 -15.66 7.81 -1.68
C ASP A 67 -16.05 7.24 -3.05
N MET A 68 -15.09 6.84 -3.89
CA MET A 68 -15.40 6.32 -5.23
C MET A 68 -16.38 5.14 -5.20
N PHE A 69 -16.25 4.26 -4.20
CA PHE A 69 -17.12 3.10 -4.04
C PHE A 69 -18.58 3.46 -3.73
N THR A 70 -18.89 4.70 -3.39
CA THR A 70 -20.29 5.15 -3.16
C THR A 70 -20.99 5.61 -4.44
N LEU A 71 -20.34 5.50 -5.59
CA LEU A 71 -20.94 5.87 -6.89
C LEU A 71 -21.81 4.73 -7.44
N GLY A 72 -22.88 4.47 -6.69
CA GLY A 72 -23.90 3.45 -6.98
C GLY A 72 -25.21 3.77 -6.25
N ASP A 73 -26.22 2.95 -6.45
CA ASP A 73 -27.58 3.18 -5.94
C ASP A 73 -27.90 2.37 -4.65
N GLY A 74 -26.88 2.11 -3.81
CA GLY A 74 -27.02 1.37 -2.57
C GLY A 74 -26.88 -0.14 -2.74
N SER A 75 -27.12 -0.91 -1.68
CA SER A 75 -26.89 -2.36 -1.70
C SER A 75 -27.83 -3.10 -2.64
N SER A 76 -27.27 -3.94 -3.52
CA SER A 76 -28.04 -4.87 -4.34
C SER A 76 -27.49 -6.27 -4.19
N ASN A 77 -28.38 -7.25 -3.95
CA ASN A 77 -28.11 -8.68 -4.05
C ASN A 77 -28.72 -9.25 -5.34
N ASP A 78 -28.91 -8.41 -6.33
CA ASP A 78 -29.54 -8.76 -7.59
C ASP A 78 -28.58 -9.56 -8.51
N SER A 79 -29.08 -9.92 -9.68
CA SER A 79 -28.27 -10.57 -10.71
C SER A 79 -27.12 -9.67 -11.19
N THR A 80 -26.09 -10.28 -11.77
CA THR A 80 -24.97 -9.56 -12.40
C THR A 80 -25.44 -8.45 -13.34
N GLU A 81 -26.46 -8.73 -14.16
CA GLU A 81 -27.05 -7.74 -15.08
C GLU A 81 -27.67 -6.55 -14.30
N ALA A 82 -28.36 -6.80 -13.20
CA ALA A 82 -28.93 -5.75 -12.37
C ALA A 82 -27.84 -4.93 -11.65
N ILE A 83 -26.78 -5.55 -11.21
CA ILE A 83 -25.62 -4.85 -10.64
C ILE A 83 -25.03 -3.89 -11.67
N GLU A 84 -24.79 -4.35 -12.90
CA GLU A 84 -24.21 -3.52 -13.95
C GLU A 84 -25.12 -2.36 -14.41
N THR A 85 -26.43 -2.61 -14.48
CA THR A 85 -27.35 -1.68 -15.15
C THR A 85 -28.11 -0.77 -14.19
N LYS A 86 -28.18 -1.12 -12.92
CA LYS A 86 -28.97 -0.39 -11.92
C LYS A 86 -28.16 0.04 -10.69
N PHE A 87 -27.23 -0.81 -10.23
CA PHE A 87 -26.46 -0.52 -9.03
C PHE A 87 -25.27 0.40 -9.32
N MET A 88 -24.51 0.14 -10.40
CA MET A 88 -23.36 0.96 -10.75
C MET A 88 -23.76 2.24 -11.46
N ASN A 89 -23.27 3.37 -11.00
CA ASN A 89 -23.33 4.61 -11.75
C ASN A 89 -22.07 4.80 -12.60
N LYS A 90 -21.99 4.01 -13.68
CA LYS A 90 -20.84 4.00 -14.59
C LYS A 90 -20.53 5.40 -15.15
N GLU A 91 -21.57 6.14 -15.52
CA GLU A 91 -21.44 7.51 -16.06
C GLU A 91 -20.76 8.46 -15.04
N ALA A 92 -21.16 8.38 -13.76
CA ALA A 92 -20.54 9.20 -12.72
C ALA A 92 -19.10 8.80 -12.44
N ILE A 93 -18.78 7.49 -12.49
CA ILE A 93 -17.43 6.98 -12.32
C ILE A 93 -16.54 7.48 -13.46
N ASP A 94 -16.97 7.30 -14.71
CA ASP A 94 -16.21 7.73 -15.90
C ASP A 94 -16.03 9.26 -15.93
N ALA A 95 -17.06 10.01 -15.60
CA ALA A 95 -16.98 11.47 -15.52
C ALA A 95 -15.96 11.93 -14.48
N ARG A 96 -15.87 11.24 -13.33
CA ARG A 96 -14.87 11.57 -12.30
C ARG A 96 -13.44 11.18 -12.74
N MET A 97 -13.27 10.04 -13.39
CA MET A 97 -11.98 9.64 -13.96
C MET A 97 -11.53 10.59 -15.06
N GLN A 98 -12.44 11.00 -15.97
CA GLN A 98 -12.15 11.99 -17.00
C GLN A 98 -11.71 13.34 -16.38
N GLN A 99 -12.40 13.80 -15.33
CA GLN A 99 -12.02 15.02 -14.63
C GLN A 99 -10.61 14.92 -14.03
N MET A 100 -10.23 13.77 -13.48
CA MET A 100 -8.89 13.55 -12.95
C MET A 100 -7.85 13.57 -14.08
N GLU A 101 -8.10 12.88 -15.18
CA GLU A 101 -7.23 12.85 -16.37
C GLU A 101 -7.03 14.25 -16.95
N ASP A 102 -8.11 15.02 -17.13
CA ASP A 102 -8.08 16.40 -17.64
C ASP A 102 -7.22 17.34 -16.76
N ASN A 103 -7.12 17.03 -15.46
CA ASN A 103 -6.27 17.74 -14.51
C ASN A 103 -4.86 17.15 -14.33
N GLY A 104 -4.50 16.16 -15.15
CA GLY A 104 -3.18 15.55 -15.12
C GLY A 104 -2.94 14.60 -13.95
N VAL A 105 -4.00 14.16 -13.25
CA VAL A 105 -3.90 13.18 -12.18
C VAL A 105 -3.54 11.82 -12.78
N ARG A 106 -2.54 11.17 -12.21
CA ARG A 106 -2.04 9.86 -12.62
C ARG A 106 -2.18 8.80 -11.54
N VAL A 107 -2.37 9.21 -10.28
CA VAL A 107 -2.57 8.31 -9.16
C VAL A 107 -3.75 8.78 -8.32
N LEU A 108 -4.74 7.92 -8.17
CA LEU A 108 -5.90 8.09 -7.29
C LEU A 108 -5.69 7.26 -6.03
N ARG A 109 -5.90 7.84 -4.84
CA ARG A 109 -6.10 7.07 -3.62
C ARG A 109 -7.60 6.99 -3.32
N THR A 110 -8.11 5.78 -3.14
CA THR A 110 -9.50 5.52 -2.79
C THR A 110 -9.63 4.39 -1.78
N TRP A 111 -10.77 4.33 -1.09
CA TRP A 111 -11.03 3.27 -0.13
C TRP A 111 -11.65 2.04 -0.82
N GLY A 112 -11.09 0.88 -0.54
CA GLY A 112 -11.57 -0.43 -0.93
C GLY A 112 -12.09 -1.17 0.31
N PHE A 113 -12.80 -0.51 1.19
CA PHE A 113 -13.42 -1.11 2.37
C PHE A 113 -14.69 -0.35 2.76
N SER A 114 -15.64 -1.04 3.31
CA SER A 114 -16.77 -0.57 4.12
C SER A 114 -17.40 -1.80 4.79
N ASN A 115 -17.81 -1.65 6.03
CA ASN A 115 -18.49 -2.70 6.79
C ASN A 115 -19.93 -2.29 7.16
N GLU A 116 -20.44 -1.26 6.49
CA GLU A 116 -21.81 -0.81 6.64
C GLU A 116 -22.76 -1.58 5.71
N THR A 117 -24.06 -1.53 6.00
CA THR A 117 -25.06 -2.15 5.12
C THR A 117 -25.25 -1.37 3.82
N TRP A 118 -24.90 -0.09 3.83
CA TRP A 118 -24.89 0.78 2.68
C TRP A 118 -23.48 0.82 2.08
N HIS A 119 -23.32 0.35 0.86
CA HIS A 119 -22.03 0.23 0.18
C HIS A 119 -20.96 -0.55 0.98
N GLY A 120 -21.38 -1.65 1.60
CA GLY A 120 -20.46 -2.51 2.35
C GLY A 120 -19.79 -3.56 1.46
N PHE A 121 -18.48 -3.64 1.53
CA PHE A 121 -17.70 -4.72 0.92
C PHE A 121 -17.74 -6.01 1.73
N GLU A 122 -17.70 -5.90 3.06
CA GLU A 122 -17.76 -7.03 3.99
C GLU A 122 -18.84 -6.73 5.04
N LEU A 123 -19.94 -7.49 4.99
CA LEU A 123 -21.13 -7.25 5.82
C LEU A 123 -21.07 -7.99 7.15
N ALA A 124 -20.31 -9.07 7.22
CA ALA A 124 -19.92 -9.82 8.39
C ALA A 124 -18.58 -10.51 8.10
N PRO A 125 -17.86 -11.05 9.12
CA PRO A 125 -16.57 -11.69 8.89
C PRO A 125 -16.60 -12.75 7.79
N GLY A 126 -15.93 -12.49 6.67
CA GLY A 126 -15.88 -13.37 5.51
C GLY A 126 -17.13 -13.37 4.63
N GLU A 127 -18.13 -12.53 4.92
CA GLU A 127 -19.33 -12.36 4.08
C GLU A 127 -19.15 -11.15 3.15
N TYR A 128 -18.66 -11.39 1.94
CA TYR A 128 -18.34 -10.38 0.96
C TYR A 128 -19.53 -10.06 0.05
N ASN A 129 -19.72 -8.76 -0.22
CA ASN A 129 -20.79 -8.25 -1.08
C ASN A 129 -20.31 -8.14 -2.52
N GLU A 130 -20.72 -9.08 -3.36
CA GLU A 130 -20.31 -9.13 -4.76
C GLU A 130 -20.71 -7.88 -5.55
N ALA A 131 -21.84 -7.27 -5.25
CA ALA A 131 -22.27 -6.05 -5.95
C ALA A 131 -21.27 -4.89 -5.74
N GLU A 132 -20.80 -4.75 -4.50
CA GLU A 132 -19.83 -3.71 -4.18
C GLU A 132 -18.46 -3.98 -4.81
N PHE A 133 -18.02 -5.24 -4.79
CA PHE A 133 -16.79 -5.64 -5.48
C PHE A 133 -16.89 -5.45 -6.99
N MET A 134 -18.03 -5.74 -7.63
CA MET A 134 -18.22 -5.47 -9.05
C MET A 134 -18.23 -3.97 -9.36
N LEU A 135 -18.81 -3.13 -8.48
CA LEU A 135 -18.70 -1.67 -8.61
C LEU A 135 -17.23 -1.25 -8.59
N PHE A 136 -16.46 -1.79 -7.65
CA PHE A 136 -15.05 -1.47 -7.55
C PHE A 136 -14.24 -1.99 -8.74
N ASP A 137 -14.60 -3.15 -9.28
CA ASP A 137 -14.03 -3.65 -10.54
C ASP A 137 -14.22 -2.65 -11.68
N TYR A 138 -15.40 -1.99 -11.75
CA TYR A 138 -15.63 -0.96 -12.77
C TYR A 138 -14.81 0.31 -12.50
N ILE A 139 -14.64 0.70 -11.24
CA ILE A 139 -13.75 1.82 -10.88
C ILE A 139 -12.33 1.55 -11.39
N MET A 140 -11.81 0.34 -11.19
CA MET A 140 -10.48 -0.05 -11.67
C MET A 140 -10.40 -0.10 -13.18
N TYR A 141 -11.43 -0.66 -13.84
CA TYR A 141 -11.53 -0.66 -15.31
C TYR A 141 -11.51 0.77 -15.87
N SER A 142 -12.34 1.67 -15.31
CA SER A 142 -12.39 3.07 -15.74
C SER A 142 -11.05 3.78 -15.48
N ALA A 143 -10.41 3.55 -14.33
CA ALA A 143 -9.08 4.09 -14.03
C ALA A 143 -8.04 3.66 -15.07
N GLN A 144 -8.05 2.39 -15.47
CA GLN A 144 -7.18 1.86 -16.52
C GLN A 144 -7.39 2.58 -17.85
N GLN A 145 -8.65 2.82 -18.26
CA GLN A 145 -8.97 3.51 -19.51
C GLN A 145 -8.46 4.98 -19.52
N HIS A 146 -8.35 5.59 -18.36
CA HIS A 146 -7.87 6.97 -18.16
C HIS A 146 -6.38 7.06 -17.78
N ASN A 147 -5.63 5.96 -17.84
CA ASN A 147 -4.22 5.89 -17.42
C ASN A 147 -3.99 6.38 -15.98
N ILE A 148 -4.93 6.13 -15.10
CA ILE A 148 -4.86 6.43 -13.68
C ILE A 148 -4.57 5.13 -12.93
N ARG A 149 -3.56 5.16 -12.05
CA ARG A 149 -3.26 4.07 -11.14
C ARG A 149 -3.96 4.31 -9.81
N VAL A 150 -4.27 3.23 -9.09
CA VAL A 150 -5.09 3.31 -7.89
C VAL A 150 -4.33 2.79 -6.67
N ILE A 151 -4.28 3.60 -5.63
CA ILE A 151 -3.91 3.18 -4.29
C ILE A 151 -5.20 2.73 -3.60
N ILE A 152 -5.22 1.48 -3.16
CA ILE A 152 -6.40 0.86 -2.54
C ILE A 152 -6.18 0.76 -1.04
N THR A 153 -6.98 1.52 -0.27
CA THR A 153 -6.95 1.46 1.20
C THR A 153 -7.85 0.33 1.68
N LEU A 154 -7.31 -0.56 2.53
CA LEU A 154 -7.98 -1.80 2.92
C LEU A 154 -8.75 -1.73 4.23
N GLU A 155 -8.52 -0.72 5.06
CA GLU A 155 -9.15 -0.58 6.38
C GLU A 155 -9.13 0.89 6.83
N ASN A 156 -9.90 1.22 7.88
CA ASN A 156 -9.91 2.54 8.48
C ASN A 156 -9.76 2.46 10.00
N TYR A 157 -8.89 3.28 10.55
CA TYR A 157 -8.78 3.45 12.00
C TYR A 157 -10.04 4.04 12.63
N TRP A 158 -10.76 4.90 11.89
CA TRP A 158 -11.93 5.61 12.36
C TRP A 158 -13.22 4.81 12.15
N GLU A 159 -14.28 5.24 12.83
CA GLU A 159 -15.61 4.61 12.73
C GLU A 159 -16.31 4.80 11.38
N ALA A 160 -15.84 5.76 10.58
CA ALA A 160 -16.42 6.02 9.28
C ALA A 160 -16.38 4.76 8.39
N TYR A 161 -17.53 4.40 7.85
CA TYR A 161 -17.77 3.19 7.08
C TYR A 161 -17.46 1.89 7.85
N GLY A 162 -17.62 1.93 9.18
CA GLY A 162 -17.40 0.79 10.08
C GLY A 162 -16.00 0.73 10.65
N GLY A 163 -14.99 0.59 9.81
CA GLY A 163 -13.59 0.56 10.19
C GLY A 163 -13.26 -0.47 11.28
N ILE A 164 -12.16 -0.25 12.00
CA ILE A 164 -11.75 -1.17 13.07
C ILE A 164 -12.74 -1.27 14.21
N ASP A 165 -13.58 -0.26 14.42
CA ASP A 165 -14.62 -0.27 15.45
C ASP A 165 -15.64 -1.39 15.17
N LYS A 166 -16.02 -1.58 13.93
CA LYS A 166 -16.92 -2.65 13.51
C LYS A 166 -16.28 -4.03 13.69
N LYS A 167 -15.02 -4.17 13.30
CA LYS A 167 -14.25 -5.41 13.46
C LYS A 167 -14.11 -5.80 14.94
N LEU A 168 -13.81 -4.84 15.81
CA LEU A 168 -13.76 -5.05 17.26
C LEU A 168 -15.11 -5.51 17.81
N SER A 169 -16.20 -4.89 17.37
CA SER A 169 -17.55 -5.29 17.76
C SER A 169 -17.86 -6.73 17.33
N TRP A 170 -17.54 -7.11 16.10
CA TRP A 170 -17.72 -8.49 15.63
C TRP A 170 -16.89 -9.51 16.43
N ALA A 171 -15.68 -9.13 16.81
CA ALA A 171 -14.78 -9.97 17.61
C ALA A 171 -15.21 -10.06 19.11
N GLY A 172 -16.21 -9.30 19.55
CA GLY A 172 -16.54 -9.19 20.96
C GLY A 172 -15.42 -8.57 21.80
N ALA A 173 -14.51 -7.83 21.17
CA ALA A 173 -13.32 -7.23 21.79
C ALA A 173 -13.51 -5.75 22.13
N GLY A 174 -14.74 -5.26 22.08
CA GLY A 174 -15.12 -3.87 22.33
C GLY A 174 -15.95 -3.30 21.21
N SER A 175 -16.35 -2.04 21.33
CA SER A 175 -17.13 -1.33 20.33
C SER A 175 -16.33 -0.22 19.63
N GLY A 176 -15.04 -0.09 19.92
CA GLY A 176 -14.25 1.05 19.47
C GLY A 176 -14.68 2.36 20.11
N GLY A 177 -14.88 3.40 19.31
CA GLY A 177 -15.40 4.70 19.73
C GLY A 177 -14.39 5.62 20.45
N ASN A 178 -13.24 5.10 20.86
CA ASN A 178 -12.15 5.87 21.44
C ASN A 178 -10.80 5.16 21.23
N HIS A 179 -9.71 5.90 21.35
CA HIS A 179 -8.36 5.42 21.05
C HIS A 179 -7.95 4.21 21.89
N LYS A 180 -8.28 4.22 23.20
CA LYS A 180 -7.94 3.12 24.08
C LYS A 180 -8.61 1.82 23.69
N SER A 181 -9.89 1.87 23.32
CA SER A 181 -10.64 0.68 22.86
C SER A 181 -10.10 0.19 21.51
N ARG A 182 -9.74 1.10 20.63
CA ARG A 182 -9.19 0.78 19.30
C ARG A 182 -7.83 0.10 19.36
N ALA A 183 -7.03 0.38 20.39
CA ALA A 183 -5.72 -0.25 20.56
C ALA A 183 -5.77 -1.78 20.53
N ALA A 184 -6.85 -2.37 21.04
CA ALA A 184 -7.05 -3.82 21.03
C ALA A 184 -7.07 -4.43 19.61
N TYR A 185 -7.43 -3.67 18.59
CA TYR A 185 -7.46 -4.16 17.21
C TYR A 185 -6.09 -4.69 16.74
N PHE A 186 -5.03 -3.97 17.05
CA PHE A 186 -3.69 -4.27 16.58
C PHE A 186 -3.07 -5.53 17.20
N THR A 187 -3.62 -6.00 18.33
CA THR A 187 -3.15 -7.20 19.04
C THR A 187 -4.15 -8.35 19.03
N ASN A 188 -5.39 -8.12 18.56
CA ASN A 188 -6.42 -9.14 18.50
C ASN A 188 -6.20 -10.08 17.32
N GLU A 189 -5.85 -11.34 17.57
CA GLU A 189 -5.54 -12.31 16.53
C GLU A 189 -6.72 -12.60 15.59
N THR A 190 -7.96 -12.50 16.07
CA THR A 190 -9.15 -12.65 15.23
C THR A 190 -9.28 -11.50 14.24
N CYS A 191 -9.10 -10.25 14.69
CA CYS A 191 -9.12 -9.07 13.82
C CYS A 191 -7.99 -9.13 12.78
N LYS A 192 -6.80 -9.53 13.20
CA LYS A 192 -5.66 -9.71 12.29
C LYS A 192 -5.93 -10.78 11.23
N GLN A 193 -6.57 -11.89 11.62
CA GLN A 193 -6.91 -12.95 10.67
C GLN A 193 -7.95 -12.46 9.66
N TRP A 194 -9.01 -11.79 10.11
CA TRP A 194 -10.01 -11.22 9.20
C TRP A 194 -9.43 -10.17 8.24
N TYR A 195 -8.50 -9.34 8.73
CA TYR A 195 -7.78 -8.40 7.87
C TYR A 195 -7.02 -9.13 6.75
N LYS A 196 -6.28 -10.20 7.11
CA LYS A 196 -5.55 -11.03 6.16
C LYS A 196 -6.45 -11.70 5.13
N ASP A 197 -7.59 -12.22 5.59
CA ASP A 197 -8.57 -12.90 4.72
C ASP A 197 -9.19 -11.90 3.74
N TYR A 198 -9.53 -10.70 4.21
CA TYR A 198 -10.05 -9.62 3.38
C TYR A 198 -9.02 -9.14 2.34
N ALA A 199 -7.79 -8.85 2.77
CA ALA A 199 -6.72 -8.43 1.87
C ALA A 199 -6.43 -9.48 0.79
N LYS A 200 -6.41 -10.76 1.17
CA LYS A 200 -6.24 -11.88 0.24
C LYS A 200 -7.41 -11.98 -0.74
N HIS A 201 -8.65 -11.90 -0.25
CA HIS A 201 -9.84 -11.92 -1.10
C HIS A 201 -9.78 -10.83 -2.15
N PHE A 202 -9.40 -9.61 -1.75
CA PHE A 202 -9.26 -8.48 -2.66
C PHE A 202 -8.15 -8.70 -3.69
N ALA A 203 -6.95 -9.05 -3.26
CA ALA A 203 -5.80 -9.22 -4.14
C ALA A 203 -5.96 -10.37 -5.14
N GLU A 204 -6.60 -11.48 -4.74
CA GLU A 204 -6.85 -12.64 -5.58
C GLU A 204 -8.14 -12.54 -6.40
N ARG A 205 -8.96 -11.50 -6.17
CA ARG A 205 -10.17 -11.27 -6.97
C ARG A 205 -9.80 -11.06 -8.44
N THR A 206 -10.52 -11.73 -9.32
CA THR A 206 -10.48 -11.45 -10.76
C THR A 206 -11.47 -10.33 -11.07
N ASN A 207 -10.99 -9.21 -11.57
CA ASN A 207 -11.82 -8.09 -11.98
C ASN A 207 -12.78 -8.55 -13.09
N TYR A 208 -14.06 -8.31 -12.88
CA TYR A 208 -15.13 -8.75 -13.79
C TYR A 208 -14.98 -8.16 -15.21
N PHE A 209 -14.51 -6.92 -15.33
CA PHE A 209 -14.44 -6.21 -16.62
C PHE A 209 -13.13 -6.47 -17.38
N THR A 210 -12.02 -6.69 -16.66
CA THR A 210 -10.70 -6.89 -17.28
C THR A 210 -10.29 -8.36 -17.38
N GLY A 211 -10.86 -9.22 -16.52
CA GLY A 211 -10.47 -10.62 -16.40
C GLY A 211 -9.11 -10.83 -15.75
N VAL A 212 -8.51 -9.77 -15.17
CA VAL A 212 -7.19 -9.80 -14.51
C VAL A 212 -7.37 -9.81 -12.99
N GLN A 213 -6.55 -10.58 -12.27
CA GLN A 213 -6.54 -10.50 -10.82
C GLN A 213 -5.91 -9.19 -10.36
N TYR A 214 -6.39 -8.62 -9.25
CA TYR A 214 -5.87 -7.34 -8.74
C TYR A 214 -4.36 -7.38 -8.47
N LYS A 215 -3.85 -8.49 -7.94
CA LYS A 215 -2.41 -8.68 -7.72
C LYS A 215 -1.56 -8.73 -9.00
N ASP A 216 -2.20 -8.92 -10.14
CA ASP A 216 -1.56 -9.01 -11.46
C ASP A 216 -1.93 -7.81 -12.35
N ASP A 217 -2.66 -6.81 -11.82
CA ASP A 217 -3.12 -5.64 -12.57
C ASP A 217 -2.23 -4.41 -12.28
N PRO A 218 -1.42 -3.96 -13.24
CA PRO A 218 -0.57 -2.78 -13.06
C PRO A 218 -1.33 -1.47 -12.83
N THR A 219 -2.67 -1.47 -12.96
CA THR A 219 -3.51 -0.34 -12.56
C THR A 219 -3.49 -0.12 -11.05
N VAL A 220 -3.28 -1.16 -10.26
CA VAL A 220 -2.99 -1.03 -8.82
C VAL A 220 -1.62 -0.39 -8.66
N PHE A 221 -1.57 0.75 -7.96
CA PHE A 221 -0.30 1.41 -7.62
C PHE A 221 0.31 0.82 -6.35
N ALA A 222 -0.51 0.69 -5.31
CA ALA A 222 -0.10 0.17 -4.03
C ALA A 222 -1.30 -0.27 -3.18
N TRP A 223 -1.06 -1.16 -2.24
CA TRP A 223 -1.96 -1.45 -1.13
C TRP A 223 -1.67 -0.52 0.04
N ASP A 224 -2.67 0.19 0.50
CA ASP A 224 -2.63 1.00 1.71
C ASP A 224 -3.24 0.21 2.86
N LEU A 225 -2.42 -0.13 3.86
CA LEU A 225 -2.84 -1.04 4.92
C LEU A 225 -4.05 -0.52 5.69
N MET A 226 -4.04 0.76 6.02
CA MET A 226 -5.11 1.37 6.79
C MET A 226 -5.09 2.88 6.65
N ASN A 227 -6.26 3.50 6.51
CA ASN A 227 -6.36 4.94 6.63
C ASN A 227 -6.09 5.37 8.07
N GLU A 228 -5.04 6.17 8.25
CA GLU A 228 -4.67 6.85 9.50
C GLU A 228 -4.52 5.92 10.72
N PRO A 229 -3.78 4.80 10.63
CA PRO A 229 -3.61 3.92 11.78
C PRO A 229 -2.91 4.65 12.92
N ARG A 230 -3.45 4.51 14.14
CA ARG A 230 -2.90 5.11 15.36
C ARG A 230 -2.90 4.10 16.51
N TYR A 231 -1.89 4.18 17.34
CA TYR A 231 -1.86 3.48 18.63
C TYR A 231 -1.74 4.50 19.74
N GLN A 232 -2.86 4.98 20.23
CA GLN A 232 -2.92 6.10 21.19
C GLN A 232 -3.21 5.67 22.63
N ASP A 233 -3.06 4.40 22.96
CA ASP A 233 -3.04 3.98 24.35
C ASP A 233 -1.63 4.12 24.94
N ALA A 234 -1.17 5.35 25.02
CA ALA A 234 0.17 5.71 25.47
C ALA A 234 0.53 5.20 26.88
N GLY A 235 -0.45 4.71 27.63
CA GLY A 235 -0.19 4.08 28.92
C GLY A 235 0.48 2.71 28.82
N GLU A 236 0.30 2.01 27.68
CA GLU A 236 0.80 0.66 27.48
C GLU A 236 1.97 0.60 26.51
N ASP A 237 1.95 1.38 25.44
CA ASP A 237 3.06 1.43 24.47
C ASP A 237 3.25 2.84 23.90
N SER A 238 4.12 3.61 24.55
CA SER A 238 4.53 4.93 24.07
C SER A 238 5.64 4.89 23.01
N THR A 239 6.10 3.69 22.62
CA THR A 239 7.23 3.52 21.70
C THR A 239 6.77 3.29 20.25
N GLY A 240 5.47 3.02 20.04
CA GLY A 240 4.91 2.68 18.73
C GLY A 240 5.23 1.26 18.25
N LEU A 241 5.87 0.42 19.08
CA LEU A 241 6.28 -0.92 18.67
C LEU A 241 5.08 -1.84 18.36
N THR A 242 3.95 -1.66 19.05
CA THR A 242 2.73 -2.45 18.77
C THR A 242 2.18 -2.14 17.38
N LEU A 243 2.04 -0.87 17.04
CA LEU A 243 1.59 -0.46 15.71
C LEU A 243 2.58 -0.92 14.62
N ARG A 244 3.87 -0.72 14.88
CA ARG A 244 4.92 -1.18 13.97
C ARG A 244 4.84 -2.70 13.74
N ALA A 245 4.69 -3.50 14.80
CA ALA A 245 4.58 -4.94 14.66
C ALA A 245 3.37 -5.36 13.82
N TRP A 246 2.24 -4.66 13.96
CA TRP A 246 1.07 -4.89 13.13
C TRP A 246 1.32 -4.53 11.66
N VAL A 247 1.93 -3.37 11.40
CA VAL A 247 2.29 -2.93 10.05
C VAL A 247 3.24 -3.91 9.39
N ASP A 248 4.29 -4.34 10.11
CA ASP A 248 5.26 -5.32 9.62
C ASP A 248 4.58 -6.67 9.29
N GLU A 249 3.69 -7.15 10.16
CA GLU A 249 2.97 -8.41 9.97
C GLU A 249 2.00 -8.35 8.78
N MET A 250 1.17 -7.29 8.68
CA MET A 250 0.18 -7.16 7.61
C MET A 250 0.86 -6.88 6.27
N GLY A 251 1.88 -6.02 6.27
CA GLY A 251 2.66 -5.73 5.07
C GLY A 251 3.37 -6.98 4.53
N ALA A 252 4.02 -7.75 5.40
CA ALA A 252 4.65 -9.01 5.01
C ALA A 252 3.63 -10.03 4.47
N TYR A 253 2.43 -10.07 5.05
CA TYR A 253 1.37 -10.94 4.56
C TYR A 253 0.90 -10.55 3.17
N ILE A 254 0.64 -9.27 2.93
CA ILE A 254 0.24 -8.77 1.60
C ILE A 254 1.34 -9.05 0.58
N LYS A 255 2.60 -8.78 0.90
CA LYS A 255 3.72 -9.08 -0.01
C LYS A 255 3.88 -10.57 -0.32
N LYS A 256 3.39 -11.45 0.54
CA LYS A 256 3.33 -12.90 0.26
C LYS A 256 2.22 -13.27 -0.72
N VAL A 257 1.07 -12.59 -0.65
CA VAL A 257 -0.08 -12.80 -1.54
C VAL A 257 0.12 -12.11 -2.88
N ASP A 258 0.67 -10.90 -2.83
CA ASP A 258 0.95 -10.03 -3.95
C ASP A 258 2.40 -9.52 -3.90
N PRO A 259 3.33 -10.20 -4.57
CA PRO A 259 4.72 -9.77 -4.63
C PRO A 259 4.94 -8.54 -5.53
N ASN A 260 4.01 -8.20 -6.40
CA ASN A 260 4.19 -7.22 -7.46
C ASN A 260 4.01 -5.78 -6.97
N HIS A 261 2.97 -5.52 -6.19
CA HIS A 261 2.63 -4.15 -5.81
C HIS A 261 3.35 -3.68 -4.55
N MET A 262 3.51 -2.37 -4.46
CA MET A 262 3.98 -1.70 -3.26
C MET A 262 2.95 -1.78 -2.13
N VAL A 263 3.44 -1.68 -0.89
CA VAL A 263 2.61 -1.62 0.31
C VAL A 263 3.07 -0.44 1.16
N TYR A 264 2.15 0.33 1.71
CA TYR A 264 2.47 1.38 2.67
C TYR A 264 1.47 1.41 3.83
N ALA A 265 1.87 2.04 4.94
CA ALA A 265 1.16 1.92 6.20
C ALA A 265 -0.09 2.82 6.31
N GLY A 266 -0.18 3.88 5.51
CA GLY A 266 -1.28 4.84 5.54
C GLY A 266 -1.22 5.86 6.69
N LEU A 267 -0.03 6.05 7.28
CA LEU A 267 0.19 7.01 8.37
C LEU A 267 -0.08 8.45 7.94
N GLU A 268 -0.57 9.27 8.86
CA GLU A 268 -0.90 10.69 8.61
C GLU A 268 0.22 11.68 8.98
N GLY A 269 1.40 11.18 9.37
CA GLY A 269 2.59 12.00 9.62
C GLY A 269 2.68 12.61 11.02
N HIS A 270 1.93 12.12 11.99
CA HIS A 270 2.10 12.47 13.41
C HIS A 270 3.25 11.66 14.04
N GLY A 271 3.95 12.26 15.00
CA GLY A 271 5.04 11.61 15.71
C GLY A 271 4.60 10.74 16.89
N VAL A 272 5.51 10.55 17.85
CA VAL A 272 5.33 9.67 19.04
C VAL A 272 4.07 9.93 19.85
N ASP A 273 3.57 11.16 19.89
CA ASP A 273 2.36 11.52 20.63
C ASP A 273 1.11 10.76 20.16
N TYR A 274 1.17 10.19 18.96
CA TYR A 274 0.09 9.43 18.35
C TYR A 274 0.45 7.94 18.15
N GLY A 275 1.52 7.46 18.79
CA GLY A 275 1.91 6.06 18.76
C GLY A 275 2.60 5.59 17.47
N PHE A 276 3.20 6.53 16.73
CA PHE A 276 3.95 6.18 15.52
C PHE A 276 5.42 5.82 15.76
N GLY A 277 5.82 5.77 17.01
CA GLY A 277 7.21 5.62 17.36
C GLY A 277 8.01 6.92 17.14
N GLY A 278 9.08 7.10 17.89
CA GLY A 278 10.10 8.10 17.55
C GLY A 278 10.88 7.65 16.31
N ASP A 279 11.59 8.56 15.74
CA ASP A 279 12.42 8.50 14.52
C ASP A 279 13.08 7.17 14.20
#